data_a40e1087614f92206b95d78b15ba40e7
#
_entry.id   a40e1087614f92206b95d78b15ba40e7
#
_cell.length_a   1.000
_cell.length_b   1.000
_cell.length_c   1.000
_cell.angle_alpha   90.00
_cell.angle_beta   90.00
_cell.angle_gamma   90.00
#
_symmetry.space_group_name_H-M   'P 1'
#
loop_
_entity.id
_entity.type
_entity.pdbx_description
1 polymer ?
#
loop_
_entity_poly.entity_id
_entity_poly.type
_entity_poly.pdbx_seq_one_letter_code
_entity_poly.pdbx_strand_id
1 'polypeptide(L)'
;MLSIRNFGKIKDNGNLYIILSLLVLITSSCSSSRRLQNKEYEILSQKIGVRLDAHDDIRLYRECASWLGSPYKYGGNTPRGTDCSGMVSHIYDKIYNIKLHRSSEGIMKMNCRKISRSRLREGDLVFFKTKSKNNKINHVGIYLKDGFFIHASTSKGVIISNLDDNYYRRTWVCGGK
;
A
#
# COMPACT_ATOMS: atom_id res chain seq x y z
N MET A 1 -20.84 -3.94 -81.01
CA MET A 1 -21.66 -3.03 -80.19
C MET A 1 -21.66 -3.57 -78.76
N LEU A 2 -20.73 -3.15 -77.95
CA LEU A 2 -20.56 -3.62 -76.59
C LEU A 2 -20.59 -2.44 -75.62
N SER A 3 -21.62 -2.41 -74.78
CA SER A 3 -21.75 -1.42 -73.73
C SER A 3 -21.03 -1.90 -72.47
N ILE A 4 -20.05 -1.17 -72.03
CA ILE A 4 -19.34 -1.42 -70.76
C ILE A 4 -20.00 -0.59 -69.66
N ARG A 5 -20.66 -1.26 -68.74
CA ARG A 5 -21.20 -0.62 -67.54
C ARG A 5 -20.09 -0.43 -66.51
N ASN A 6 -19.74 0.80 -66.23
CA ASN A 6 -18.91 1.19 -65.13
C ASN A 6 -19.62 0.94 -63.80
N PHE A 7 -19.14 0.01 -62.97
CA PHE A 7 -19.52 -0.11 -61.60
C PHE A 7 -18.69 0.88 -60.76
N GLY A 8 -19.37 1.94 -60.36
CA GLY A 8 -18.76 2.90 -59.44
C GLY A 8 -18.48 2.23 -58.07
N LYS A 9 -17.24 2.25 -57.64
CA LYS A 9 -16.81 1.91 -56.28
C LYS A 9 -17.36 2.95 -55.29
N ILE A 10 -18.36 2.58 -54.54
CA ILE A 10 -18.77 3.33 -53.32
C ILE A 10 -17.69 3.11 -52.30
N LYS A 11 -16.84 4.11 -52.08
CA LYS A 11 -15.90 4.10 -50.99
C LYS A 11 -16.63 4.29 -49.68
N ASP A 12 -16.69 3.25 -48.85
CA ASP A 12 -17.16 3.29 -47.49
C ASP A 12 -16.20 4.08 -46.59
N ASN A 13 -16.12 5.38 -46.77
CA ASN A 13 -15.32 6.27 -45.92
C ASN A 13 -15.99 6.48 -44.55
N GLY A 14 -17.28 6.21 -44.43
CA GLY A 14 -18.01 6.36 -43.15
C GLY A 14 -17.50 5.47 -42.01
N ASN A 15 -17.24 4.21 -42.31
CA ASN A 15 -16.70 3.27 -41.30
C ASN A 15 -15.30 3.66 -40.83
N LEU A 16 -14.48 4.25 -41.67
CA LEU A 16 -13.13 4.70 -41.31
C LEU A 16 -13.17 5.87 -40.32
N TYR A 17 -14.07 6.84 -40.52
CA TYR A 17 -14.24 7.97 -39.60
C TYR A 17 -14.80 7.55 -38.26
N ILE A 18 -15.71 6.57 -38.23
CA ILE A 18 -16.24 6.00 -36.97
C ILE A 18 -15.14 5.29 -36.21
N ILE A 19 -14.30 4.48 -36.86
CA ILE A 19 -13.17 3.78 -36.23
C ILE A 19 -12.15 4.79 -35.71
N LEU A 20 -11.81 5.85 -36.48
CA LEU A 20 -10.88 6.90 -36.06
C LEU A 20 -11.42 7.67 -34.83
N SER A 21 -12.71 8.00 -34.82
CA SER A 21 -13.34 8.70 -33.69
C SER A 21 -13.37 7.85 -32.41
N LEU A 22 -13.64 6.54 -32.53
CA LEU A 22 -13.57 5.58 -31.42
C LEU A 22 -12.14 5.45 -30.88
N LEU A 23 -11.13 5.39 -31.76
CA LEU A 23 -9.71 5.35 -31.38
C LEU A 23 -9.29 6.60 -30.59
N VAL A 24 -9.72 7.79 -31.00
CA VAL A 24 -9.45 9.06 -30.30
C VAL A 24 -10.11 9.09 -28.92
N LEU A 25 -11.34 8.60 -28.78
CA LEU A 25 -12.04 8.52 -27.49
C LEU A 25 -11.34 7.57 -26.53
N ILE A 26 -10.84 6.42 -26.98
CA ILE A 26 -10.11 5.44 -26.14
C ILE A 26 -8.77 6.03 -25.64
N THR A 27 -8.02 6.72 -26.49
CA THR A 27 -6.74 7.33 -26.10
C THR A 27 -6.90 8.48 -25.11
N SER A 28 -7.96 9.27 -25.25
CA SER A 28 -8.26 10.38 -24.33
C SER A 28 -8.67 9.89 -22.93
N SER A 29 -9.42 8.79 -22.85
CA SER A 29 -9.84 8.18 -21.58
C SER A 29 -8.63 7.63 -20.80
N CYS A 30 -7.68 6.99 -21.47
CA CYS A 30 -6.50 6.41 -20.85
C CYS A 30 -5.56 7.48 -20.23
N SER A 31 -5.40 8.63 -20.89
CA SER A 31 -4.56 9.73 -20.38
C SER A 31 -5.14 10.39 -19.13
N SER A 32 -6.45 10.56 -19.05
CA SER A 32 -7.16 11.12 -17.90
C SER A 32 -7.05 10.21 -16.67
N SER A 33 -7.25 8.91 -16.83
CA SER A 33 -7.12 7.93 -15.74
C SER A 33 -5.71 7.90 -15.18
N ARG A 34 -4.68 7.93 -16.02
CA ARG A 34 -3.27 7.97 -15.59
C ARG A 34 -2.93 9.24 -14.82
N ARG A 35 -3.46 10.39 -15.25
CA ARG A 35 -3.27 11.68 -14.56
C ARG A 35 -3.91 11.66 -13.16
N LEU A 36 -5.11 11.12 -13.01
CA LEU A 36 -5.79 10.99 -11.73
C LEU A 36 -5.02 10.05 -10.78
N GLN A 37 -4.53 8.93 -11.29
CA GLN A 37 -3.72 7.99 -10.53
C GLN A 37 -2.41 8.63 -10.04
N ASN A 38 -1.68 9.34 -10.90
CA ASN A 38 -0.46 10.05 -10.51
C ASN A 38 -0.73 11.09 -9.41
N LYS A 39 -1.83 11.84 -9.51
CA LYS A 39 -2.23 12.79 -8.49
C LYS A 39 -2.52 12.12 -7.14
N GLU A 40 -3.09 10.92 -7.15
CA GLU A 40 -3.31 10.14 -5.91
C GLU A 40 -1.99 9.72 -5.27
N TYR A 41 -1.01 9.25 -6.05
CA TYR A 41 0.34 8.95 -5.54
C TYR A 41 1.00 10.17 -4.90
N GLU A 42 0.88 11.35 -5.52
CA GLU A 42 1.41 12.60 -4.97
C GLU A 42 0.75 12.96 -3.62
N ILE A 43 -0.57 12.90 -3.54
CA ILE A 43 -1.32 13.20 -2.31
C ILE A 43 -0.94 12.22 -1.18
N LEU A 44 -0.87 10.93 -1.47
CA LEU A 44 -0.48 9.92 -0.50
C LEU A 44 0.99 10.08 -0.07
N SER A 45 1.88 10.40 -1.02
CA SER A 45 3.29 10.68 -0.72
C SER A 45 3.45 11.83 0.27
N GLN A 46 2.73 12.92 0.07
CA GLN A 46 2.74 14.07 0.98
C GLN A 46 2.18 13.70 2.36
N LYS A 47 1.07 12.95 2.39
CA LYS A 47 0.40 12.58 3.65
C LYS A 47 1.23 11.60 4.48
N ILE A 48 1.90 10.65 3.84
CA ILE A 48 2.69 9.59 4.49
C ILE A 48 4.14 10.04 4.74
N GLY A 49 4.63 11.03 3.99
CA GLY A 49 6.02 11.47 4.03
C GLY A 49 6.99 10.49 3.35
N VAL A 50 6.48 9.64 2.46
CA VAL A 50 7.27 8.66 1.68
C VAL A 50 6.94 8.83 0.20
N ARG A 51 7.96 8.91 -0.64
CA ARG A 51 7.76 9.07 -2.09
C ARG A 51 7.21 7.78 -2.71
N LEU A 52 6.03 7.89 -3.30
CA LEU A 52 5.33 6.79 -3.95
C LEU A 52 5.35 6.93 -5.47
N ASP A 53 5.27 5.81 -6.16
CA ASP A 53 5.17 5.73 -7.62
C ASP A 53 4.26 4.57 -8.07
N ALA A 54 4.13 4.37 -9.37
CA ALA A 54 3.19 3.40 -9.94
C ALA A 54 3.54 1.92 -9.67
N HIS A 55 4.69 1.62 -9.07
CA HIS A 55 5.08 0.27 -8.67
C HIS A 55 4.64 -0.08 -7.25
N ASP A 56 4.26 0.94 -6.46
CA ASP A 56 3.83 0.75 -5.07
C ASP A 56 2.36 0.29 -5.00
N ASP A 57 2.00 -0.56 -4.03
CA ASP A 57 0.60 -0.97 -3.80
C ASP A 57 -0.21 0.18 -3.19
N ILE A 58 -0.79 1.00 -4.03
CA ILE A 58 -1.59 2.17 -3.64
C ILE A 58 -2.71 1.84 -2.65
N ARG A 59 -3.23 0.59 -2.67
CA ARG A 59 -4.29 0.16 -1.73
C ARG A 59 -3.74 0.12 -0.30
N LEU A 60 -2.52 -0.42 -0.14
CA LEU A 60 -1.83 -0.45 1.14
C LEU A 60 -1.59 0.97 1.66
N TYR A 61 -1.03 1.85 0.84
CA TYR A 61 -0.73 3.23 1.25
C TYR A 61 -1.98 4.04 1.56
N ARG A 62 -3.05 3.86 0.79
CA ARG A 62 -4.35 4.49 1.07
C ARG A 62 -4.90 4.05 2.42
N GLU A 63 -4.83 2.75 2.70
CA GLU A 63 -5.27 2.22 3.98
C GLU A 63 -4.37 2.73 5.13
N CYS A 64 -3.06 2.66 5.00
CA CYS A 64 -2.12 3.21 5.98
C CYS A 64 -2.38 4.70 6.25
N ALA A 65 -2.61 5.49 5.21
CA ALA A 65 -2.92 6.92 5.33
C ALA A 65 -4.23 7.19 6.08
N SER A 66 -5.19 6.28 6.05
CA SER A 66 -6.45 6.40 6.78
C SER A 66 -6.29 6.20 8.30
N TRP A 67 -5.22 5.53 8.72
CA TRP A 67 -4.92 5.26 10.13
C TRP A 67 -4.03 6.32 10.77
N LEU A 68 -3.33 7.16 10.00
CA LEU A 68 -2.42 8.17 10.55
C LEU A 68 -3.14 9.08 11.55
N GLY A 69 -2.50 9.29 12.72
CA GLY A 69 -3.05 10.09 13.80
C GLY A 69 -4.10 9.39 14.67
N SER A 70 -4.48 8.14 14.36
CA SER A 70 -5.35 7.36 15.24
C SER A 70 -4.73 7.22 16.63
N PRO A 71 -5.49 7.46 17.72
CA PRO A 71 -4.95 7.39 19.09
C PRO A 71 -4.58 5.97 19.48
N TYR A 72 -3.54 5.84 20.31
CA TYR A 72 -3.19 4.55 20.90
C TYR A 72 -4.22 4.12 21.92
N LYS A 73 -4.71 2.88 21.80
CA LYS A 73 -5.57 2.24 22.80
C LYS A 73 -5.19 0.76 22.90
N TYR A 74 -4.71 0.35 24.08
CA TYR A 74 -4.40 -1.06 24.30
C TYR A 74 -5.63 -1.95 24.05
N GLY A 75 -5.45 -3.03 23.27
CA GLY A 75 -6.55 -3.91 22.87
C GLY A 75 -7.46 -3.35 21.78
N GLY A 76 -7.27 -2.10 21.33
CA GLY A 76 -8.05 -1.49 20.26
C GLY A 76 -7.65 -2.00 18.86
N ASN A 77 -8.57 -1.92 17.91
CA ASN A 77 -8.38 -2.36 16.52
C ASN A 77 -9.17 -1.51 15.51
N THR A 78 -9.49 -0.26 15.87
CA THR A 78 -10.21 0.68 14.99
C THR A 78 -9.46 2.01 14.92
N PRO A 79 -9.71 2.85 13.89
CA PRO A 79 -9.13 4.20 13.80
C PRO A 79 -9.48 5.12 14.98
N ARG A 80 -10.53 4.81 15.76
CA ARG A 80 -10.88 5.56 16.97
C ARG A 80 -10.04 5.17 18.19
N GLY A 81 -9.20 4.14 18.08
CA GLY A 81 -8.28 3.69 19.09
C GLY A 81 -7.74 2.31 18.78
N THR A 82 -6.42 2.20 18.67
CA THR A 82 -5.75 0.95 18.27
C THR A 82 -4.45 0.71 19.01
N ASP A 83 -4.07 -0.56 19.16
CA ASP A 83 -2.69 -0.93 19.46
C ASP A 83 -1.95 -1.38 18.19
N CYS A 84 -0.64 -1.67 18.29
CA CYS A 84 0.20 -2.00 17.16
C CYS A 84 -0.29 -3.25 16.40
N SER A 85 -0.63 -4.32 17.09
CA SER A 85 -1.12 -5.56 16.50
C SER A 85 -2.57 -5.44 15.99
N GLY A 86 -3.40 -4.63 16.63
CA GLY A 86 -4.77 -4.35 16.20
C GLY A 86 -4.82 -3.63 14.85
N MET A 87 -4.03 -2.57 14.70
CA MET A 87 -3.89 -1.86 13.41
C MET A 87 -3.36 -2.78 12.31
N VAL A 88 -2.26 -3.49 12.58
CA VAL A 88 -1.64 -4.41 11.60
C VAL A 88 -2.61 -5.48 11.16
N SER A 89 -3.30 -6.13 12.10
CA SER A 89 -4.28 -7.19 11.79
C SER A 89 -5.44 -6.67 10.95
N HIS A 90 -5.94 -5.46 11.25
CA HIS A 90 -7.02 -4.86 10.47
C HIS A 90 -6.57 -4.54 9.03
N ILE A 91 -5.41 -3.92 8.85
CA ILE A 91 -4.88 -3.59 7.54
C ILE A 91 -4.64 -4.88 6.71
N TYR A 92 -4.07 -5.91 7.32
CA TYR A 92 -3.82 -7.18 6.65
C TYR A 92 -5.11 -7.91 6.24
N ASP A 93 -6.11 -7.93 7.09
CA ASP A 93 -7.41 -8.50 6.75
C ASP A 93 -8.05 -7.75 5.57
N LYS A 94 -8.05 -6.41 5.62
CA LYS A 94 -8.66 -5.56 4.61
C LYS A 94 -7.97 -5.59 3.24
N ILE A 95 -6.63 -5.57 3.21
CA ILE A 95 -5.85 -5.45 1.96
C ILE A 95 -5.52 -6.80 1.36
N TYR A 96 -5.18 -7.80 2.21
CA TYR A 96 -4.68 -9.10 1.77
C TYR A 96 -5.64 -10.25 2.07
N ASN A 97 -6.75 -10.00 2.79
CA ASN A 97 -7.67 -11.02 3.32
C ASN A 97 -6.94 -12.06 4.18
N ILE A 98 -5.93 -11.63 4.95
CA ILE A 98 -5.13 -12.48 5.84
C ILE A 98 -5.46 -12.14 7.29
N LYS A 99 -5.96 -13.13 8.03
CA LYS A 99 -6.23 -13.01 9.46
C LYS A 99 -4.96 -13.29 10.26
N LEU A 100 -4.51 -12.30 11.03
CA LEU A 100 -3.34 -12.40 11.88
C LEU A 100 -3.72 -12.67 13.33
N HIS A 101 -2.78 -13.28 14.08
CA HIS A 101 -2.90 -13.44 15.54
C HIS A 101 -3.00 -12.08 16.24
N ARG A 102 -3.71 -12.04 17.38
CA ARG A 102 -4.01 -10.75 18.07
C ARG A 102 -2.79 -10.08 18.70
N SER A 103 -1.71 -10.77 19.02
CA SER A 103 -0.52 -10.23 19.66
C SER A 103 0.69 -10.18 18.73
N SER A 104 1.58 -9.20 18.88
CA SER A 104 2.80 -9.06 18.08
C SER A 104 3.69 -10.31 18.10
N GLU A 105 3.84 -10.95 19.27
CA GLU A 105 4.58 -12.21 19.39
C GLU A 105 3.87 -13.36 18.67
N GLY A 106 2.54 -13.42 18.82
CA GLY A 106 1.71 -14.42 18.14
C GLY A 106 1.76 -14.27 16.62
N ILE A 107 1.67 -13.05 16.09
CA ILE A 107 1.81 -12.77 14.66
C ILE A 107 3.15 -13.33 14.16
N MET A 108 4.25 -13.02 14.85
CA MET A 108 5.57 -13.51 14.42
C MET A 108 5.67 -15.04 14.44
N LYS A 109 5.12 -15.69 15.48
CA LYS A 109 5.24 -17.14 15.65
C LYS A 109 4.32 -17.96 14.75
N MET A 110 3.10 -17.46 14.54
CA MET A 110 2.01 -18.23 13.91
C MET A 110 1.77 -17.85 12.45
N ASN A 111 2.10 -16.60 12.06
CA ASN A 111 1.74 -16.07 10.75
C ASN A 111 2.94 -15.73 9.87
N CYS A 112 4.16 -15.68 10.43
CA CYS A 112 5.31 -15.15 9.68
C CYS A 112 6.50 -16.10 9.67
N ARG A 113 7.22 -16.07 8.55
CA ARG A 113 8.61 -16.54 8.44
C ARG A 113 9.55 -15.35 8.67
N LYS A 114 10.56 -15.51 9.53
CA LYS A 114 11.56 -14.47 9.79
C LYS A 114 12.39 -14.15 8.55
N ILE A 115 12.58 -12.86 8.30
CA ILE A 115 13.48 -12.36 7.26
C ILE A 115 14.43 -11.30 7.83
N SER A 116 15.58 -11.12 7.17
CA SER A 116 16.54 -10.04 7.50
C SER A 116 16.00 -8.69 7.03
N ARG A 117 16.55 -7.61 7.58
CA ARG A 117 16.23 -6.24 7.20
C ARG A 117 16.45 -5.99 5.69
N SER A 118 17.51 -6.53 5.11
CA SER A 118 17.85 -6.39 3.69
C SER A 118 16.89 -7.09 2.73
N ARG A 119 16.02 -7.97 3.24
CA ARG A 119 15.00 -8.68 2.46
C ARG A 119 13.60 -8.10 2.61
N LEU A 120 13.46 -7.03 3.38
CA LEU A 120 12.18 -6.35 3.55
C LEU A 120 11.65 -5.84 2.22
N ARG A 121 10.38 -6.07 2.00
CA ARG A 121 9.60 -5.52 0.89
C ARG A 121 8.35 -4.86 1.44
N GLU A 122 7.78 -3.98 0.67
CA GLU A 122 6.49 -3.35 0.94
C GLU A 122 5.46 -4.38 1.41
N GLY A 123 4.73 -4.04 2.46
CA GLY A 123 3.75 -4.89 3.10
C GLY A 123 4.32 -5.88 4.12
N ASP A 124 5.63 -6.19 4.12
CA ASP A 124 6.21 -7.06 5.14
C ASP A 124 6.07 -6.48 6.55
N LEU A 125 6.06 -7.34 7.55
CA LEU A 125 5.98 -6.91 8.95
C LEU A 125 7.36 -6.64 9.54
N VAL A 126 7.42 -5.71 10.48
CA VAL A 126 8.62 -5.36 11.23
C VAL A 126 8.37 -5.54 12.73
N PHE A 127 9.28 -6.22 13.42
CA PHE A 127 9.10 -6.62 14.80
C PHE A 127 10.19 -6.08 15.70
N PHE A 128 9.79 -5.62 16.90
CA PHE A 128 10.68 -4.97 17.85
C PHE A 128 10.48 -5.49 19.28
N LYS A 129 11.54 -5.32 20.09
CA LYS A 129 11.54 -5.46 21.54
C LYS A 129 11.73 -4.10 22.18
N THR A 130 10.63 -3.42 22.45
CA THR A 130 10.63 -2.04 22.96
C THR A 130 10.62 -1.94 24.49
N LYS A 131 10.42 -3.07 25.19
CA LYS A 131 10.41 -3.13 26.66
C LYS A 131 11.63 -3.90 27.16
N SER A 132 12.45 -3.26 27.97
CA SER A 132 13.71 -3.82 28.50
C SER A 132 13.55 -5.07 29.38
N LYS A 133 12.42 -5.20 30.10
CA LYS A 133 12.21 -6.27 31.09
C LYS A 133 11.79 -7.63 30.51
N ASN A 134 11.28 -7.66 29.29
CA ASN A 134 10.78 -8.89 28.65
C ASN A 134 11.53 -9.13 27.35
N ASN A 135 12.27 -10.23 27.26
CA ASN A 135 12.99 -10.62 26.03
C ASN A 135 12.05 -11.11 24.90
N LYS A 136 10.79 -10.62 24.88
CA LYS A 136 9.74 -11.01 23.92
C LYS A 136 9.46 -9.90 22.92
N ILE A 137 9.07 -10.28 21.70
CA ILE A 137 8.52 -9.34 20.72
C ILE A 137 7.25 -8.74 21.30
N ASN A 138 7.21 -7.42 21.38
CA ASN A 138 6.09 -6.69 21.98
C ASN A 138 5.62 -5.51 21.13
N HIS A 139 6.20 -5.33 19.93
CA HIS A 139 5.77 -4.30 19.00
C HIS A 139 5.90 -4.79 17.56
N VAL A 140 4.98 -4.32 16.70
CA VAL A 140 4.89 -4.66 15.29
C VAL A 140 4.46 -3.44 14.48
N GLY A 141 4.95 -3.35 13.25
CA GLY A 141 4.52 -2.39 12.24
C GLY A 141 4.50 -3.03 10.86
N ILE A 142 4.03 -2.29 9.86
CA ILE A 142 4.05 -2.67 8.45
C ILE A 142 5.14 -1.88 7.76
N TYR A 143 6.09 -2.56 7.14
CA TYR A 143 7.12 -1.94 6.32
C TYR A 143 6.50 -1.36 5.04
N LEU A 144 6.90 -0.17 4.70
CA LEU A 144 6.50 0.52 3.48
C LEU A 144 7.60 0.44 2.43
N LYS A 145 8.48 1.41 2.38
CA LYS A 145 9.68 1.43 1.52
C LYS A 145 10.76 2.34 2.13
N ASP A 146 11.98 2.26 1.64
CA ASP A 146 13.10 3.15 2.00
C ASP A 146 13.36 3.25 3.51
N GLY A 147 13.15 2.15 4.24
CA GLY A 147 13.31 2.10 5.69
C GLY A 147 12.09 2.58 6.48
N PHE A 148 11.08 3.14 5.84
CA PHE A 148 9.87 3.64 6.50
C PHE A 148 8.90 2.50 6.82
N PHE A 149 8.20 2.65 7.94
CA PHE A 149 7.15 1.72 8.38
C PHE A 149 6.08 2.45 9.18
N ILE A 150 4.85 1.95 9.13
CA ILE A 150 3.72 2.44 9.91
C ILE A 150 3.51 1.58 11.16
N HIS A 151 3.24 2.21 12.30
CA HIS A 151 2.96 1.52 13.54
C HIS A 151 2.13 2.38 14.51
N ALA A 152 1.51 1.76 15.53
CA ALA A 152 0.83 2.49 16.62
C ALA A 152 1.81 2.70 17.80
N SER A 153 2.34 3.92 17.92
CA SER A 153 3.16 4.36 19.04
C SER A 153 2.30 4.59 20.29
N THR A 154 2.75 4.14 21.46
CA THR A 154 2.03 4.34 22.72
C THR A 154 1.88 5.81 23.11
N SER A 155 2.78 6.67 22.68
CA SER A 155 2.79 8.11 23.04
C SER A 155 2.28 9.03 21.93
N LYS A 156 2.32 8.59 20.66
CA LYS A 156 2.00 9.44 19.50
C LYS A 156 0.83 8.93 18.65
N GLY A 157 0.27 7.76 19.00
CA GLY A 157 -0.72 7.10 18.17
C GLY A 157 -0.10 6.52 16.90
N VAL A 158 -0.88 6.39 15.83
CA VAL A 158 -0.41 5.83 14.56
C VAL A 158 0.44 6.85 13.79
N ILE A 159 1.69 6.48 13.56
CA ILE A 159 2.70 7.31 12.89
C ILE A 159 3.53 6.49 11.91
N ILE A 160 4.22 7.20 11.01
CA ILE A 160 5.33 6.66 10.22
C ILE A 160 6.64 6.93 10.97
N SER A 161 7.52 5.94 10.97
CA SER A 161 8.87 6.01 11.52
C SER A 161 9.87 5.36 10.56
N ASN A 162 11.16 5.58 10.79
CA ASN A 162 12.21 4.98 9.97
C ASN A 162 13.00 3.94 10.80
N LEU A 163 13.35 2.80 10.17
CA LEU A 163 14.16 1.74 10.78
C LEU A 163 15.60 2.20 11.11
N ASP A 164 16.06 3.31 10.52
CA ASP A 164 17.37 3.90 10.81
C ASP A 164 17.37 4.84 12.02
N ASP A 165 16.21 5.20 12.54
CA ASP A 165 16.11 5.93 13.80
C ASP A 165 16.78 5.12 14.93
N ASN A 166 17.55 5.78 15.76
CA ASN A 166 18.34 5.15 16.83
C ASN A 166 17.52 4.21 17.73
N TYR A 167 16.28 4.59 18.01
CA TYR A 167 15.38 3.79 18.82
C TYR A 167 15.00 2.47 18.14
N TYR A 168 14.56 2.51 16.89
CA TYR A 168 14.13 1.32 16.16
C TYR A 168 15.29 0.43 15.76
N ARG A 169 16.43 1.01 15.43
CA ARG A 169 17.67 0.27 15.17
C ARG A 169 18.12 -0.58 16.36
N ARG A 170 18.02 -0.05 17.60
CA ARG A 170 18.37 -0.77 18.83
C ARG A 170 17.35 -1.80 19.27
N THR A 171 16.07 -1.59 18.93
CA THR A 171 14.96 -2.46 19.37
C THR A 171 14.55 -3.47 18.30
N TRP A 172 15.12 -3.40 17.11
CA TRP A 172 14.89 -4.30 15.98
C TRP A 172 15.11 -5.76 16.35
N VAL A 173 14.20 -6.65 15.89
CA VAL A 173 14.33 -8.11 16.03
C VAL A 173 14.45 -8.78 14.68
N CYS A 174 13.48 -8.60 13.82
CA CYS A 174 13.41 -9.22 12.48
C CYS A 174 12.30 -8.60 11.65
N GLY A 175 12.34 -8.85 10.34
CA GLY A 175 11.17 -8.79 9.49
C GLY A 175 10.36 -10.08 9.56
N GLY A 176 9.12 -10.03 9.09
CA GLY A 176 8.22 -11.16 8.95
C GLY A 176 7.50 -11.14 7.61
N LYS A 177 7.47 -12.29 6.94
CA LYS A 177 6.81 -12.47 5.65
C LYS A 177 5.87 -13.65 5.70
#